data_16f54ea97046159d987e7968e308e009
#
_entry.id   16f54ea97046159d987e7968e308e009
#
_cell.length_a   1.000
_cell.length_b   1.000
_cell.length_c   1.000
_cell.angle_alpha   90.00
_cell.angle_beta   90.00
_cell.angle_gamma   90.00
#
_symmetry.space_group_name_H-M   'P 1'
#
loop_
_entity.id
_entity.type
_entity.pdbx_description
1 polymer ?
#
loop_
_entity_poly.entity_id
_entity_poly.type
_entity_poly.pdbx_seq_one_letter_code
_entity_poly.pdbx_strand_id
1 'polypeptide(L)'
;LTYQLSKADTIFIYNAAVSSSLAKDYDNSLKYYKKLQDIGYTGISKIFYATNKQTDEKDDLGDEKNRDLQVKLGLYKDPVNELTESKTGDIIKNVAYILKTQGKTEEALVAVGEARKAYPNDINLILTHADIYFQLKNMEKYGELMELAISIDPNNPQLFFNLGVISFNEGKIEEARKNYERAIELKEDYGDAYLNLAIVVMDQEKEIVDEMNQNLSDFDKYDELLEKQKGVHKQALPYLEKADKYSRSINTVQLLMNIYQTLAMDEKAAEFTDLYREMRD
;
A
#
# COMPACT_ATOMS: atom_id res chain seq x y z
N LEU A 1 -23.56 -21.27 34.05
CA LEU A 1 -23.50 -19.85 34.30
C LEU A 1 -22.67 -19.22 33.19
N THR A 2 -23.33 -18.70 32.16
CA THR A 2 -22.70 -17.88 31.13
C THR A 2 -22.35 -16.53 31.77
N TYR A 3 -21.08 -16.32 32.05
CA TYR A 3 -20.57 -15.01 32.47
C TYR A 3 -20.78 -14.03 31.32
N GLN A 4 -21.73 -13.12 31.45
CA GLN A 4 -21.89 -12.02 30.50
C GLN A 4 -20.82 -10.98 30.82
N LEU A 5 -19.91 -10.78 29.86
CA LEU A 5 -18.89 -9.74 29.95
C LEU A 5 -19.55 -8.37 30.07
N SER A 6 -19.10 -7.56 31.01
CA SER A 6 -19.54 -6.17 31.11
C SER A 6 -19.01 -5.34 29.94
N LYS A 7 -19.58 -4.14 29.71
CA LYS A 7 -19.11 -3.21 28.67
C LYS A 7 -17.63 -2.83 28.90
N ALA A 8 -17.21 -2.71 30.17
CA ALA A 8 -15.82 -2.45 30.50
C ALA A 8 -14.91 -3.60 30.10
N ASP A 9 -15.30 -4.85 30.38
CA ASP A 9 -14.52 -6.04 30.00
C ASP A 9 -14.33 -6.14 28.49
N THR A 10 -15.35 -5.79 27.69
CA THR A 10 -15.25 -5.85 26.23
C THR A 10 -14.33 -4.78 25.67
N ILE A 11 -14.30 -3.58 26.25
CA ILE A 11 -13.34 -2.53 25.87
C ILE A 11 -11.90 -2.96 26.18
N PHE A 12 -11.66 -3.59 27.35
CA PHE A 12 -10.32 -4.11 27.69
C PHE A 12 -9.88 -5.20 26.73
N ILE A 13 -10.77 -6.11 26.29
CA ILE A 13 -10.45 -7.13 25.30
C ILE A 13 -10.11 -6.49 23.96
N TYR A 14 -10.85 -5.46 23.52
CA TYR A 14 -10.55 -4.74 22.29
C TYR A 14 -9.17 -4.05 22.34
N ASN A 15 -8.88 -3.33 23.43
CA ASN A 15 -7.60 -2.69 23.62
C ASN A 15 -6.45 -3.70 23.72
N ALA A 16 -6.66 -4.86 24.35
CA ALA A 16 -5.69 -5.96 24.37
C ALA A 16 -5.43 -6.52 22.98
N ALA A 17 -6.48 -6.69 22.15
CA ALA A 17 -6.34 -7.12 20.76
C ALA A 17 -5.48 -6.15 19.95
N VAL A 18 -5.77 -4.84 20.04
CA VAL A 18 -5.01 -3.79 19.35
C VAL A 18 -3.56 -3.74 19.84
N SER A 19 -3.33 -3.74 21.15
CA SER A 19 -1.98 -3.68 21.73
C SER A 19 -1.15 -4.91 21.34
N SER A 20 -1.73 -6.09 21.33
CA SER A 20 -1.06 -7.33 20.89
C SER A 20 -0.72 -7.26 19.39
N SER A 21 -1.60 -6.68 18.56
CA SER A 21 -1.32 -6.48 17.13
C SER A 21 -0.13 -5.54 16.91
N LEU A 22 -0.10 -4.41 17.61
CA LEU A 22 1.01 -3.44 17.55
C LEU A 22 2.34 -4.06 18.03
N ALA A 23 2.29 -4.93 19.03
CA ALA A 23 3.44 -5.69 19.52
C ALA A 23 3.82 -6.87 18.60
N LYS A 24 3.11 -7.09 17.49
CA LYS A 24 3.25 -8.24 16.58
C LYS A 24 3.01 -9.61 17.24
N ASP A 25 2.33 -9.61 18.40
CA ASP A 25 1.83 -10.83 19.06
C ASP A 25 0.49 -11.21 18.41
N TYR A 26 0.60 -11.73 17.18
CA TYR A 26 -0.55 -12.01 16.34
C TYR A 26 -1.45 -13.14 16.88
N ASP A 27 -0.90 -14.09 17.64
CA ASP A 27 -1.69 -15.18 18.22
C ASP A 27 -2.65 -14.68 19.29
N ASN A 28 -2.16 -13.87 20.23
CA ASN A 28 -3.01 -13.25 21.24
C ASN A 28 -3.96 -12.23 20.64
N SER A 29 -3.51 -11.40 19.70
CA SER A 29 -4.36 -10.46 18.98
C SER A 29 -5.55 -11.16 18.31
N LEU A 30 -5.28 -12.22 17.52
CA LEU A 30 -6.30 -13.01 16.83
C LEU A 30 -7.28 -13.65 17.82
N LYS A 31 -6.79 -14.20 18.94
CA LYS A 31 -7.60 -14.77 20.01
C LYS A 31 -8.58 -13.75 20.58
N TYR A 32 -8.11 -12.53 20.85
CA TYR A 32 -8.96 -11.46 21.41
C TYR A 32 -9.97 -10.96 20.38
N TYR A 33 -9.57 -10.74 19.13
CA TYR A 33 -10.50 -10.34 18.07
C TYR A 33 -11.57 -11.39 17.79
N LYS A 34 -11.21 -12.67 17.70
CA LYS A 34 -12.20 -13.77 17.54
C LYS A 34 -13.18 -13.78 18.71
N LYS A 35 -12.71 -13.61 19.94
CA LYS A 35 -13.60 -13.51 21.13
C LYS A 35 -14.58 -12.34 21.01
N LEU A 36 -14.16 -11.19 20.48
CA LEU A 36 -15.04 -10.04 20.27
C LEU A 36 -16.09 -10.32 19.18
N GLN A 37 -15.71 -11.02 18.12
CA GLN A 37 -16.64 -11.48 17.08
C GLN A 37 -17.68 -12.44 17.65
N ASP A 38 -17.26 -13.45 18.41
CA ASP A 38 -18.13 -14.47 19.02
C ASP A 38 -19.20 -13.88 19.93
N ILE A 39 -18.88 -12.80 20.65
CA ILE A 39 -19.83 -12.10 21.53
C ILE A 39 -20.62 -10.98 20.84
N GLY A 40 -20.42 -10.78 19.52
CA GLY A 40 -21.10 -9.74 18.75
C GLY A 40 -20.74 -8.31 19.19
N TYR A 41 -19.51 -8.09 19.63
CA TYR A 41 -19.05 -6.76 20.07
C TYR A 41 -19.03 -5.74 18.94
N THR A 42 -19.78 -4.68 19.07
CA THR A 42 -19.83 -3.57 18.11
C THR A 42 -18.95 -2.39 18.49
N GLY A 43 -18.62 -2.23 19.76
CA GLY A 43 -17.90 -1.05 20.28
C GLY A 43 -18.72 0.24 20.24
N ILE A 44 -19.99 0.19 19.84
CA ILE A 44 -20.86 1.38 19.82
C ILE A 44 -21.13 1.85 21.24
N SER A 45 -20.91 3.13 21.48
CA SER A 45 -21.24 3.79 22.73
C SER A 45 -21.93 5.12 22.49
N LYS A 46 -22.68 5.59 23.48
CA LYS A 46 -23.27 6.93 23.45
C LYS A 46 -22.23 7.95 23.87
N ILE A 47 -22.19 9.07 23.18
CA ILE A 47 -21.46 10.29 23.55
C ILE A 47 -22.51 11.34 23.92
N PHE A 48 -22.23 12.09 24.97
CA PHE A 48 -23.16 13.03 25.56
C PHE A 48 -22.67 14.45 25.37
N TYR A 49 -23.06 15.07 24.27
CA TYR A 49 -22.66 16.42 23.89
C TYR A 49 -23.62 17.49 24.44
N ALA A 50 -23.09 18.69 24.68
CA ALA A 50 -23.86 19.93 24.74
C ALA A 50 -22.99 21.10 24.27
N THR A 51 -23.62 22.18 23.83
CA THR A 51 -22.93 23.38 23.35
C THR A 51 -22.60 24.30 24.54
N ASN A 52 -21.33 24.62 24.71
CA ASN A 52 -20.82 25.54 25.70
C ASN A 52 -21.31 26.98 25.39
N LYS A 53 -21.95 27.64 26.36
CA LYS A 53 -22.51 28.97 26.11
C LYS A 53 -21.48 30.10 25.97
N GLN A 54 -20.27 29.88 26.47
CA GLN A 54 -19.19 30.87 26.40
C GLN A 54 -18.40 30.78 25.10
N THR A 55 -18.11 29.55 24.63
CA THR A 55 -17.27 29.31 23.44
C THR A 55 -18.08 29.01 22.20
N ASP A 56 -19.38 28.68 22.35
CA ASP A 56 -20.30 28.17 21.34
C ASP A 56 -19.81 26.87 20.68
N GLU A 57 -18.88 26.16 21.33
CA GLU A 57 -18.34 24.86 20.90
C GLU A 57 -19.15 23.70 21.48
N LYS A 58 -19.15 22.58 20.77
CA LYS A 58 -19.82 21.34 21.15
C LYS A 58 -18.83 20.45 21.92
N ASP A 59 -19.04 20.29 23.23
CA ASP A 59 -18.19 19.53 24.13
C ASP A 59 -18.80 18.18 24.48
N ASP A 60 -17.95 17.12 24.55
CA ASP A 60 -18.32 15.84 25.17
C ASP A 60 -18.24 15.97 26.68
N LEU A 61 -19.35 15.76 27.36
CA LEU A 61 -19.48 15.87 28.82
C LEU A 61 -19.38 14.52 29.54
N GLY A 62 -18.98 13.47 28.86
CA GLY A 62 -18.63 12.16 29.38
C GLY A 62 -19.83 11.26 29.66
N ASP A 63 -20.81 11.74 30.45
CA ASP A 63 -22.03 10.97 30.76
C ASP A 63 -23.29 11.86 30.77
N GLU A 64 -24.45 11.20 30.71
CA GLU A 64 -25.74 11.87 30.61
C GLU A 64 -26.05 12.73 31.84
N LYS A 65 -25.68 12.26 33.04
CA LYS A 65 -25.95 12.97 34.28
C LYS A 65 -25.14 14.25 34.37
N ASN A 66 -23.87 14.20 34.03
CA ASN A 66 -23.01 15.38 34.02
C ASN A 66 -23.50 16.36 32.93
N ARG A 67 -23.82 15.92 31.71
CA ARG A 67 -24.35 16.77 30.68
C ARG A 67 -25.63 17.50 31.16
N ASP A 68 -26.60 16.77 31.71
CA ASP A 68 -27.85 17.33 32.13
C ASP A 68 -27.68 18.31 33.31
N LEU A 69 -26.71 18.01 34.19
CA LEU A 69 -26.33 18.92 35.29
C LEU A 69 -25.75 20.24 34.73
N GLN A 70 -24.83 20.18 33.76
CA GLN A 70 -24.20 21.34 33.15
C GLN A 70 -25.22 22.22 32.39
N VAL A 71 -26.18 21.60 31.73
CA VAL A 71 -27.28 22.28 31.07
C VAL A 71 -28.20 22.93 32.11
N LYS A 72 -28.55 22.25 33.21
CA LYS A 72 -29.37 22.78 34.27
C LYS A 72 -28.70 23.96 35.01
N LEU A 73 -27.38 23.93 35.14
CA LEU A 73 -26.59 25.03 35.72
C LEU A 73 -26.49 26.23 34.75
N GLY A 74 -26.97 26.09 33.52
CA GLY A 74 -26.98 27.16 32.53
C GLY A 74 -25.63 27.43 31.85
N LEU A 75 -24.66 26.56 32.04
CA LEU A 75 -23.32 26.64 31.43
C LEU A 75 -23.32 26.12 30.00
N TYR A 76 -24.21 25.17 29.70
CA TYR A 76 -24.38 24.53 28.38
C TYR A 76 -25.81 24.66 27.87
N LYS A 77 -26.01 24.51 26.57
CA LYS A 77 -27.29 24.49 25.86
C LYS A 77 -27.32 23.32 24.85
N ASP A 78 -28.48 23.06 24.26
CA ASP A 78 -28.67 22.12 23.16
C ASP A 78 -28.05 20.73 23.39
N PRO A 79 -28.50 19.96 24.41
CA PRO A 79 -27.98 18.65 24.71
C PRO A 79 -28.31 17.66 23.60
N VAL A 80 -27.30 16.92 23.09
CA VAL A 80 -27.41 15.92 22.02
C VAL A 80 -26.73 14.63 22.41
N ASN A 81 -27.35 13.49 22.07
CA ASN A 81 -26.72 12.16 22.17
C ASN A 81 -26.30 11.71 20.78
N GLU A 82 -25.05 11.32 20.64
CA GLU A 82 -24.55 10.69 19.43
C GLU A 82 -24.04 9.28 19.73
N LEU A 83 -23.95 8.46 18.70
CA LEU A 83 -23.35 7.13 18.79
C LEU A 83 -21.96 7.17 18.16
N THR A 84 -21.00 6.51 18.80
CA THR A 84 -19.71 6.24 18.14
C THR A 84 -19.90 5.30 16.96
N GLU A 85 -18.96 5.33 16.03
CA GLU A 85 -18.90 4.36 14.95
C GLU A 85 -18.68 2.93 15.45
N SER A 86 -19.18 1.96 14.70
CA SER A 86 -18.97 0.55 15.01
C SER A 86 -17.51 0.14 14.78
N LYS A 87 -16.95 -0.60 15.73
CA LYS A 87 -15.61 -1.24 15.64
C LYS A 87 -15.63 -2.58 14.90
N THR A 88 -16.79 -3.06 14.49
CA THR A 88 -16.93 -4.36 13.82
C THR A 88 -16.09 -4.42 12.54
N GLY A 89 -16.10 -3.35 11.74
CA GLY A 89 -15.29 -3.27 10.54
C GLY A 89 -13.79 -3.39 10.82
N ASP A 90 -13.30 -2.67 11.80
CA ASP A 90 -11.89 -2.71 12.20
C ASP A 90 -11.48 -4.09 12.72
N ILE A 91 -12.36 -4.74 13.50
CA ILE A 91 -12.11 -6.10 14.01
C ILE A 91 -11.94 -7.08 12.86
N ILE A 92 -12.86 -7.06 11.88
CA ILE A 92 -12.81 -7.98 10.75
C ILE A 92 -11.59 -7.73 9.86
N LYS A 93 -11.25 -6.46 9.60
CA LYS A 93 -10.03 -6.06 8.87
C LYS A 93 -8.77 -6.60 9.55
N ASN A 94 -8.66 -6.40 10.87
CA ASN A 94 -7.50 -6.84 11.63
C ASN A 94 -7.38 -8.37 11.65
N VAL A 95 -8.49 -9.10 11.79
CA VAL A 95 -8.49 -10.58 11.71
C VAL A 95 -7.96 -11.02 10.34
N ALA A 96 -8.47 -10.47 9.24
CA ALA A 96 -8.02 -10.80 7.89
C ALA A 96 -6.52 -10.49 7.69
N TYR A 97 -6.07 -9.31 8.14
CA TYR A 97 -4.66 -8.91 8.09
C TYR A 97 -3.75 -9.84 8.87
N ILE A 98 -4.12 -10.19 10.10
CA ILE A 98 -3.33 -11.09 10.96
C ILE A 98 -3.23 -12.48 10.34
N LEU A 99 -4.34 -13.05 9.87
CA LEU A 99 -4.37 -14.36 9.22
C LEU A 99 -3.47 -14.38 7.96
N LYS A 100 -3.55 -13.32 7.14
CA LYS A 100 -2.66 -13.14 5.98
C LYS A 100 -1.20 -13.11 6.43
N THR A 101 -0.86 -12.33 7.46
CA THR A 101 0.52 -12.17 7.96
C THR A 101 1.07 -13.47 8.53
N GLN A 102 0.21 -14.32 9.13
CA GLN A 102 0.58 -15.65 9.62
C GLN A 102 0.66 -16.71 8.51
N GLY A 103 0.42 -16.35 7.25
CA GLY A 103 0.38 -17.29 6.13
C GLY A 103 -0.83 -18.23 6.15
N LYS A 104 -1.85 -17.95 6.97
CA LYS A 104 -3.13 -18.69 7.00
C LYS A 104 -4.05 -18.22 5.88
N THR A 105 -3.60 -18.44 4.65
CA THR A 105 -4.15 -17.80 3.44
C THR A 105 -5.61 -18.14 3.21
N GLU A 106 -6.01 -19.41 3.41
CA GLU A 106 -7.40 -19.85 3.24
C GLU A 106 -8.33 -19.19 4.29
N GLU A 107 -7.92 -19.16 5.56
CA GLU A 107 -8.69 -18.49 6.61
C GLU A 107 -8.79 -17.00 6.36
N ALA A 108 -7.70 -16.36 5.88
CA ALA A 108 -7.67 -14.96 5.53
C ALA A 108 -8.62 -14.65 4.37
N LEU A 109 -8.66 -15.51 3.35
CA LEU A 109 -9.56 -15.37 2.19
C LEU A 109 -11.04 -15.39 2.63
N VAL A 110 -11.41 -16.31 3.51
CA VAL A 110 -12.76 -16.36 4.08
C VAL A 110 -13.06 -15.10 4.90
N ALA A 111 -12.15 -14.71 5.78
CA ALA A 111 -12.34 -13.55 6.65
C ALA A 111 -12.50 -12.24 5.85
N VAL A 112 -11.66 -12.01 4.83
CA VAL A 112 -11.77 -10.82 3.99
C VAL A 112 -13.01 -10.85 3.10
N GLY A 113 -13.43 -12.03 2.63
CA GLY A 113 -14.67 -12.21 1.88
C GLY A 113 -15.91 -11.82 2.70
N GLU A 114 -15.99 -12.23 3.95
CA GLU A 114 -17.07 -11.83 4.87
C GLU A 114 -17.00 -10.31 5.20
N ALA A 115 -15.81 -9.80 5.43
CA ALA A 115 -15.62 -8.37 5.65
C ALA A 115 -16.14 -7.52 4.48
N ARG A 116 -15.84 -7.94 3.25
CA ARG A 116 -16.25 -7.23 2.03
C ARG A 116 -17.75 -7.30 1.76
N LYS A 117 -18.46 -8.30 2.25
CA LYS A 117 -19.94 -8.31 2.19
C LYS A 117 -20.54 -7.17 3.00
N ALA A 118 -19.95 -6.86 4.15
CA ALA A 118 -20.40 -5.77 5.02
C ALA A 118 -19.87 -4.39 4.56
N TYR A 119 -18.66 -4.35 4.00
CA TYR A 119 -17.96 -3.13 3.59
C TYR A 119 -17.43 -3.27 2.15
N PRO A 120 -18.30 -3.31 1.12
CA PRO A 120 -17.93 -3.64 -0.26
C PRO A 120 -16.97 -2.63 -0.90
N ASN A 121 -17.05 -1.37 -0.50
CA ASN A 121 -16.23 -0.27 -1.04
C ASN A 121 -15.08 0.14 -0.13
N ASP A 122 -14.78 -0.64 0.92
CA ASP A 122 -13.59 -0.37 1.75
C ASP A 122 -12.32 -0.75 0.98
N ILE A 123 -11.56 0.25 0.60
CA ILE A 123 -10.38 0.09 -0.25
C ILE A 123 -9.31 -0.79 0.41
N ASN A 124 -9.15 -0.69 1.74
CA ASN A 124 -8.18 -1.49 2.48
C ASN A 124 -8.55 -2.98 2.48
N LEU A 125 -9.85 -3.30 2.54
CA LEU A 125 -10.34 -4.68 2.41
C LEU A 125 -10.16 -5.21 0.99
N ILE A 126 -10.40 -4.37 -0.02
CA ILE A 126 -10.18 -4.73 -1.43
C ILE A 126 -8.71 -5.03 -1.66
N LEU A 127 -7.81 -4.16 -1.21
CA LEU A 127 -6.36 -4.35 -1.34
C LEU A 127 -5.86 -5.56 -0.53
N THR A 128 -6.37 -5.78 0.68
CA THR A 128 -6.05 -6.99 1.46
C THR A 128 -6.48 -8.25 0.72
N HIS A 129 -7.65 -8.24 0.10
CA HIS A 129 -8.16 -9.35 -0.70
C HIS A 129 -7.31 -9.59 -1.96
N ALA A 130 -6.93 -8.50 -2.65
CA ALA A 130 -6.03 -8.54 -3.79
C ALA A 130 -4.68 -9.16 -3.40
N ASP A 131 -4.05 -8.68 -2.33
CA ASP A 131 -2.78 -9.21 -1.83
C ASP A 131 -2.82 -10.72 -1.52
N ILE A 132 -3.97 -11.23 -1.01
CA ILE A 132 -4.14 -12.66 -0.77
C ILE A 132 -4.13 -13.41 -2.10
N TYR A 133 -4.84 -12.93 -3.13
CA TYR A 133 -4.81 -13.54 -4.46
C TYR A 133 -3.44 -13.44 -5.13
N PHE A 134 -2.72 -12.35 -4.92
CA PHE A 134 -1.33 -12.24 -5.35
C PHE A 134 -0.45 -13.35 -4.73
N GLN A 135 -0.55 -13.57 -3.42
CA GLN A 135 0.17 -14.66 -2.73
C GLN A 135 -0.22 -16.04 -3.27
N LEU A 136 -1.49 -16.23 -3.63
CA LEU A 136 -2.00 -17.44 -4.26
C LEU A 136 -1.64 -17.56 -5.75
N LYS A 137 -0.90 -16.58 -6.30
CA LYS A 137 -0.56 -16.48 -7.73
C LYS A 137 -1.78 -16.45 -8.66
N ASN A 138 -2.93 -16.02 -8.16
CA ASN A 138 -4.14 -15.81 -8.95
C ASN A 138 -4.19 -14.37 -9.45
N MET A 139 -3.45 -14.11 -10.54
CA MET A 139 -3.29 -12.77 -11.11
C MET A 139 -4.59 -12.23 -11.70
N GLU A 140 -5.47 -13.08 -12.21
CA GLU A 140 -6.78 -12.67 -12.72
C GLU A 140 -7.62 -12.01 -11.61
N LYS A 141 -7.78 -12.69 -10.47
CA LYS A 141 -8.54 -12.14 -9.32
C LYS A 141 -7.86 -10.91 -8.71
N TYR A 142 -6.54 -10.89 -8.70
CA TYR A 142 -5.80 -9.74 -8.28
C TYR A 142 -6.11 -8.52 -9.17
N GLY A 143 -6.04 -8.69 -10.50
CA GLY A 143 -6.35 -7.64 -11.48
C GLY A 143 -7.77 -7.08 -11.33
N GLU A 144 -8.79 -7.96 -11.25
CA GLU A 144 -10.19 -7.58 -11.00
C GLU A 144 -10.34 -6.69 -9.75
N LEU A 145 -9.62 -7.02 -8.67
CA LEU A 145 -9.70 -6.27 -7.42
C LEU A 145 -8.94 -4.94 -7.49
N MET A 146 -7.84 -4.88 -8.23
CA MET A 146 -7.12 -3.63 -8.47
C MET A 146 -7.95 -2.67 -9.33
N GLU A 147 -8.62 -3.16 -10.38
CA GLU A 147 -9.55 -2.35 -11.18
C GLU A 147 -10.71 -1.82 -10.33
N LEU A 148 -11.27 -2.66 -9.45
CA LEU A 148 -12.29 -2.22 -8.50
C LEU A 148 -11.75 -1.13 -7.57
N ALA A 149 -10.54 -1.29 -7.01
CA ALA A 149 -9.92 -0.28 -6.16
C ALA A 149 -9.72 1.05 -6.92
N ILE A 150 -9.28 1.01 -8.17
CA ILE A 150 -9.13 2.18 -9.05
C ILE A 150 -10.48 2.85 -9.32
N SER A 151 -11.55 2.07 -9.50
CA SER A 151 -12.89 2.63 -9.71
C SER A 151 -13.41 3.43 -8.50
N ILE A 152 -12.94 3.10 -7.29
CA ILE A 152 -13.30 3.76 -6.03
C ILE A 152 -12.39 4.97 -5.76
N ASP A 153 -11.08 4.80 -5.98
CA ASP A 153 -10.08 5.86 -5.79
C ASP A 153 -9.19 6.02 -7.04
N PRO A 154 -9.70 6.71 -8.08
CA PRO A 154 -9.02 6.87 -9.36
C PRO A 154 -7.80 7.81 -9.30
N ASN A 155 -7.55 8.46 -8.18
CA ASN A 155 -6.43 9.37 -7.99
C ASN A 155 -5.33 8.80 -7.08
N ASN A 156 -5.37 7.52 -6.76
CA ASN A 156 -4.36 6.87 -5.93
C ASN A 156 -3.21 6.33 -6.78
N PRO A 157 -2.02 6.95 -6.75
CA PRO A 157 -0.89 6.55 -7.58
C PRO A 157 -0.39 5.13 -7.30
N GLN A 158 -0.55 4.65 -6.05
CA GLN A 158 -0.12 3.32 -5.65
C GLN A 158 -0.88 2.20 -6.37
N LEU A 159 -2.17 2.42 -6.68
CA LEU A 159 -2.98 1.43 -7.38
C LEU A 159 -2.48 1.22 -8.81
N PHE A 160 -2.18 2.31 -9.52
CA PHE A 160 -1.61 2.25 -10.86
C PHE A 160 -0.19 1.67 -10.85
N PHE A 161 0.64 2.06 -9.89
CA PHE A 161 1.96 1.46 -9.71
C PHE A 161 1.88 -0.07 -9.55
N ASN A 162 1.03 -0.55 -8.64
CA ASN A 162 0.84 -1.98 -8.41
C ASN A 162 0.33 -2.72 -9.65
N LEU A 163 -0.61 -2.11 -10.38
CA LEU A 163 -1.12 -2.67 -11.63
C LEU A 163 -0.03 -2.72 -12.70
N GLY A 164 0.83 -1.69 -12.76
CA GLY A 164 2.02 -1.67 -13.62
C GLY A 164 2.98 -2.82 -13.35
N VAL A 165 3.27 -3.08 -12.06
CA VAL A 165 4.14 -4.21 -11.65
C VAL A 165 3.57 -5.55 -12.13
N ILE A 166 2.26 -5.75 -12.02
CA ILE A 166 1.63 -6.99 -12.47
C ILE A 166 1.65 -7.11 -14.00
N SER A 167 1.24 -6.05 -14.69
CA SER A 167 1.28 -6.04 -16.16
C SER A 167 2.67 -6.36 -16.69
N PHE A 168 3.73 -5.82 -16.06
CA PHE A 168 5.11 -6.13 -16.42
C PHE A 168 5.47 -7.60 -16.18
N ASN A 169 5.11 -8.15 -15.03
CA ASN A 169 5.36 -9.56 -14.69
C ASN A 169 4.61 -10.55 -15.61
N GLU A 170 3.48 -10.12 -16.17
CA GLU A 170 2.71 -10.87 -17.17
C GLU A 170 3.20 -10.67 -18.61
N GLY A 171 4.26 -9.87 -18.83
CA GLY A 171 4.78 -9.54 -20.14
C GLY A 171 3.92 -8.55 -20.92
N LYS A 172 2.97 -7.89 -20.27
CA LYS A 172 2.10 -6.86 -20.87
C LYS A 172 2.79 -5.50 -20.81
N ILE A 173 3.87 -5.36 -21.59
CA ILE A 173 4.82 -4.24 -21.51
C ILE A 173 4.15 -2.87 -21.70
N GLU A 174 3.26 -2.73 -22.71
CA GLU A 174 2.58 -1.46 -22.98
C GLU A 174 1.54 -1.08 -21.88
N GLU A 175 0.89 -2.06 -21.28
CA GLU A 175 0.00 -1.81 -20.14
C GLU A 175 0.79 -1.39 -18.89
N ALA A 176 1.93 -2.05 -18.64
CA ALA A 176 2.83 -1.69 -17.57
C ALA A 176 3.30 -0.23 -17.70
N ARG A 177 3.74 0.15 -18.91
CA ARG A 177 4.15 1.52 -19.23
C ARG A 177 3.06 2.53 -18.88
N LYS A 178 1.85 2.35 -19.41
CA LYS A 178 0.71 3.26 -19.17
C LYS A 178 0.38 3.39 -17.69
N ASN A 179 0.44 2.30 -16.95
CA ASN A 179 0.15 2.30 -15.53
C ASN A 179 1.22 3.04 -14.72
N TYR A 180 2.52 2.87 -15.04
CA TYR A 180 3.58 3.63 -14.38
C TYR A 180 3.53 5.12 -14.73
N GLU A 181 3.27 5.46 -16.00
CA GLU A 181 3.07 6.84 -16.44
C GLU A 181 1.90 7.48 -15.67
N ARG A 182 0.78 6.77 -15.51
CA ARG A 182 -0.35 7.26 -14.72
C ARG A 182 -0.02 7.45 -13.25
N ALA A 183 0.75 6.54 -12.66
CA ALA A 183 1.22 6.70 -11.27
C ALA A 183 2.08 7.96 -11.10
N ILE A 184 2.95 8.25 -12.07
CA ILE A 184 3.81 9.43 -12.11
C ILE A 184 3.00 10.72 -12.32
N GLU A 185 1.99 10.70 -13.20
CA GLU A 185 1.08 11.85 -13.38
C GLU A 185 0.35 12.22 -12.08
N LEU A 186 -0.06 11.21 -11.29
CA LEU A 186 -0.74 11.40 -10.03
C LEU A 186 0.20 11.79 -8.88
N LYS A 187 1.46 11.36 -8.96
CA LYS A 187 2.50 11.65 -7.98
C LYS A 187 3.84 11.88 -8.68
N GLU A 188 4.17 13.14 -8.95
CA GLU A 188 5.36 13.54 -9.73
C GLU A 188 6.69 13.11 -9.10
N ASP A 189 6.75 12.95 -7.78
CA ASP A 189 7.94 12.50 -7.02
C ASP A 189 7.96 10.99 -6.74
N TYR A 190 7.24 10.18 -7.55
CA TYR A 190 7.16 8.74 -7.34
C TYR A 190 8.39 8.00 -7.90
N GLY A 191 9.50 8.02 -7.17
CA GLY A 191 10.78 7.45 -7.60
C GLY A 191 10.72 5.99 -8.06
N ASP A 192 9.98 5.14 -7.34
CA ASP A 192 9.84 3.72 -7.69
C ASP A 192 9.10 3.52 -9.03
N ALA A 193 8.12 4.38 -9.33
CA ALA A 193 7.43 4.32 -10.62
C ALA A 193 8.34 4.75 -11.77
N TYR A 194 9.20 5.75 -11.56
CA TYR A 194 10.23 6.10 -12.54
C TYR A 194 11.25 4.98 -12.76
N LEU A 195 11.70 4.31 -11.70
CA LEU A 195 12.62 3.18 -11.82
C LEU A 195 11.99 2.05 -12.65
N ASN A 196 10.77 1.67 -12.34
CA ASN A 196 10.08 0.62 -13.06
C ASN A 196 9.75 1.00 -14.51
N LEU A 197 9.43 2.27 -14.77
CA LEU A 197 9.25 2.76 -16.14
C LEU A 197 10.56 2.69 -16.94
N ALA A 198 11.70 3.01 -16.34
CA ALA A 198 12.99 2.84 -16.96
C ALA A 198 13.29 1.37 -17.30
N ILE A 199 12.97 0.45 -16.37
CA ILE A 199 13.12 -1.00 -16.60
C ILE A 199 12.24 -1.45 -17.76
N VAL A 200 11.00 -0.97 -17.85
CA VAL A 200 10.10 -1.25 -19.00
C VAL A 200 10.70 -0.76 -20.31
N VAL A 201 11.31 0.43 -20.33
CA VAL A 201 11.99 0.97 -21.52
C VAL A 201 13.19 0.09 -21.91
N MET A 202 13.90 -0.43 -20.90
CA MET A 202 15.09 -1.28 -21.10
C MET A 202 14.75 -2.74 -21.41
N ASP A 203 13.49 -3.16 -21.37
CA ASP A 203 13.11 -4.55 -21.64
C ASP A 203 13.59 -5.07 -23.02
N GLN A 204 13.58 -4.18 -24.03
CA GLN A 204 14.10 -4.47 -25.38
C GLN A 204 15.63 -4.75 -25.40
N GLU A 205 16.38 -4.31 -24.39
CA GLU A 205 17.84 -4.48 -24.33
C GLU A 205 18.24 -5.96 -24.29
N LYS A 206 17.40 -6.81 -23.71
CA LYS A 206 17.67 -8.24 -23.60
C LYS A 206 17.91 -8.89 -24.94
N GLU A 207 17.04 -8.64 -25.93
CA GLU A 207 17.17 -9.18 -27.29
C GLU A 207 18.42 -8.63 -27.99
N ILE A 208 18.70 -7.33 -27.78
CA ILE A 208 19.88 -6.69 -28.36
C ILE A 208 21.18 -7.33 -27.81
N VAL A 209 21.26 -7.53 -26.49
CA VAL A 209 22.42 -8.16 -25.85
C VAL A 209 22.58 -9.62 -26.27
N ASP A 210 21.49 -10.37 -26.40
CA ASP A 210 21.51 -11.75 -26.87
C ASP A 210 22.04 -11.82 -28.33
N GLU A 211 21.61 -10.90 -29.22
CA GLU A 211 22.16 -10.77 -30.56
C GLU A 211 23.65 -10.35 -30.54
N MET A 212 24.05 -9.42 -29.73
CA MET A 212 25.47 -9.02 -29.58
C MET A 212 26.33 -10.21 -29.19
N ASN A 213 25.88 -11.01 -28.22
CA ASN A 213 26.61 -12.22 -27.79
C ASN A 213 26.75 -13.29 -28.90
N GLN A 214 25.82 -13.35 -29.82
CA GLN A 214 25.87 -14.26 -30.96
C GLN A 214 26.77 -13.75 -32.11
N ASN A 215 27.09 -12.46 -32.15
CA ASN A 215 27.81 -11.81 -33.24
C ASN A 215 29.16 -11.19 -32.77
N LEU A 216 29.81 -11.74 -31.77
CA LEU A 216 31.08 -11.22 -31.19
C LEU A 216 32.25 -11.17 -32.21
N SER A 217 32.20 -11.95 -33.33
CA SER A 217 33.21 -11.95 -34.40
C SER A 217 32.84 -11.09 -35.59
N ASP A 218 31.61 -10.59 -35.67
CA ASP A 218 31.12 -9.67 -36.71
C ASP A 218 31.09 -8.25 -36.12
N PHE A 219 32.19 -7.51 -36.32
CA PHE A 219 32.37 -6.18 -35.73
C PHE A 219 31.35 -5.19 -36.27
N ASP A 220 30.98 -5.25 -37.56
CA ASP A 220 30.01 -4.31 -38.13
C ASP A 220 28.61 -4.53 -37.50
N LYS A 221 28.21 -5.79 -37.35
CA LYS A 221 26.95 -6.15 -36.68
C LYS A 221 26.94 -5.81 -35.20
N TYR A 222 28.05 -6.07 -34.53
CA TYR A 222 28.21 -5.72 -33.11
C TYR A 222 28.10 -4.22 -32.89
N ASP A 223 28.72 -3.38 -33.72
CA ASP A 223 28.66 -1.94 -33.64
C ASP A 223 27.23 -1.42 -33.88
N GLU A 224 26.51 -1.98 -34.88
CA GLU A 224 25.09 -1.66 -35.11
C GLU A 224 24.24 -1.93 -33.88
N LEU A 225 24.43 -3.09 -33.23
CA LEU A 225 23.69 -3.49 -32.04
C LEU A 225 24.05 -2.63 -30.83
N LEU A 226 25.32 -2.25 -30.68
CA LEU A 226 25.78 -1.31 -29.65
C LEU A 226 25.09 0.06 -29.76
N GLU A 227 24.95 0.58 -31.00
CA GLU A 227 24.22 1.83 -31.21
C GLU A 227 22.72 1.69 -30.91
N LYS A 228 22.11 0.53 -31.18
CA LYS A 228 20.73 0.25 -30.72
C LYS A 228 20.62 0.24 -29.21
N GLN A 229 21.54 -0.43 -28.49
CA GLN A 229 21.60 -0.44 -27.03
C GLN A 229 21.74 0.97 -26.47
N LYS A 230 22.65 1.77 -27.02
CA LYS A 230 22.80 3.18 -26.65
C LYS A 230 21.50 3.98 -26.87
N GLY A 231 20.75 3.67 -27.92
CA GLY A 231 19.43 4.26 -28.16
C GLY A 231 18.43 3.97 -27.03
N VAL A 232 18.36 2.71 -26.58
CA VAL A 232 17.52 2.30 -25.43
C VAL A 232 17.98 3.00 -24.16
N HIS A 233 19.28 3.03 -23.89
CA HIS A 233 19.86 3.70 -22.71
C HIS A 233 19.55 5.20 -22.68
N LYS A 234 19.64 5.90 -23.82
CA LYS A 234 19.27 7.33 -23.92
C LYS A 234 17.79 7.57 -23.58
N GLN A 235 16.90 6.61 -23.92
CA GLN A 235 15.47 6.72 -23.59
C GLN A 235 15.21 6.45 -22.11
N ALA A 236 15.92 5.49 -21.49
CA ALA A 236 15.75 5.12 -20.09
C ALA A 236 16.38 6.14 -19.11
N LEU A 237 17.47 6.80 -19.54
CA LEU A 237 18.28 7.68 -18.68
C LEU A 237 17.47 8.76 -17.92
N PRO A 238 16.58 9.55 -18.57
CA PRO A 238 15.84 10.61 -17.87
C PRO A 238 14.90 10.04 -16.78
N TYR A 239 14.39 8.85 -16.94
CA TYR A 239 13.57 8.19 -15.92
C TYR A 239 14.45 7.72 -14.75
N LEU A 240 15.61 7.14 -15.01
CA LEU A 240 16.54 6.74 -13.95
C LEU A 240 17.11 7.92 -13.17
N GLU A 241 17.43 9.04 -13.84
CA GLU A 241 17.87 10.26 -13.14
C GLU A 241 16.77 10.80 -12.21
N LYS A 242 15.50 10.72 -12.61
CA LYS A 242 14.36 11.07 -11.75
C LYS A 242 14.15 10.05 -10.62
N ALA A 243 14.29 8.75 -10.91
CA ALA A 243 14.23 7.71 -9.89
C ALA A 243 15.29 7.94 -8.80
N ASP A 244 16.52 8.23 -9.20
CA ASP A 244 17.62 8.54 -8.27
C ASP A 244 17.37 9.79 -7.46
N LYS A 245 16.84 10.84 -8.09
CA LYS A 245 16.51 12.11 -7.43
C LYS A 245 15.46 11.92 -6.32
N TYR A 246 14.43 11.10 -6.55
CA TYR A 246 13.28 10.98 -5.66
C TYR A 246 13.36 9.78 -4.70
N SER A 247 14.06 8.71 -5.10
CA SER A 247 14.17 7.46 -4.33
C SER A 247 15.48 6.73 -4.66
N ARG A 248 16.62 7.34 -4.26
CA ARG A 248 17.93 6.72 -4.49
C ARG A 248 18.02 5.34 -3.86
N SER A 249 18.45 4.37 -4.65
CA SER A 249 18.69 3.01 -4.23
C SER A 249 19.97 2.47 -4.88
N ILE A 250 20.55 1.43 -4.28
CA ILE A 250 21.72 0.76 -4.86
C ILE A 250 21.43 0.26 -6.28
N ASN A 251 20.23 -0.22 -6.56
CA ASN A 251 19.80 -0.66 -7.88
C ASN A 251 19.77 0.50 -8.88
N THR A 252 19.20 1.63 -8.50
CA THR A 252 19.13 2.82 -9.36
C THR A 252 20.52 3.33 -9.69
N VAL A 253 21.40 3.40 -8.66
CA VAL A 253 22.80 3.82 -8.83
C VAL A 253 23.56 2.88 -9.75
N GLN A 254 23.38 1.56 -9.60
CA GLN A 254 24.00 0.56 -10.47
C GLN A 254 23.55 0.69 -11.91
N LEU A 255 22.25 0.89 -12.17
CA LEU A 255 21.72 1.07 -13.52
C LEU A 255 22.27 2.35 -14.16
N LEU A 256 22.28 3.47 -13.42
CA LEU A 256 22.85 4.72 -13.90
C LEU A 256 24.35 4.60 -14.20
N MET A 257 25.12 3.96 -13.34
CA MET A 257 26.55 3.67 -13.57
C MET A 257 26.75 2.94 -14.92
N ASN A 258 26.00 1.88 -15.16
CA ASN A 258 26.12 1.08 -16.37
C ASN A 258 25.72 1.88 -17.62
N ILE A 259 24.63 2.64 -17.53
CA ILE A 259 24.17 3.51 -18.65
C ILE A 259 25.19 4.60 -18.96
N TYR A 260 25.73 5.28 -17.96
CA TYR A 260 26.74 6.31 -18.18
C TYR A 260 28.02 5.72 -18.81
N GLN A 261 28.44 4.51 -18.43
CA GLN A 261 29.57 3.82 -19.07
C GLN A 261 29.26 3.51 -20.54
N THR A 262 28.09 2.95 -20.85
CA THR A 262 27.71 2.61 -22.23
C THR A 262 27.60 3.85 -23.12
N LEU A 263 27.14 4.96 -22.55
CA LEU A 263 26.99 6.23 -23.27
C LEU A 263 28.30 7.06 -23.31
N ALA A 264 29.42 6.53 -22.78
CA ALA A 264 30.71 7.20 -22.67
C ALA A 264 30.63 8.58 -21.95
N MET A 265 29.83 8.65 -20.90
CA MET A 265 29.69 9.82 -20.03
C MET A 265 30.67 9.68 -18.84
N ASP A 266 31.96 9.76 -19.11
CA ASP A 266 33.04 9.31 -18.22
C ASP A 266 33.00 9.96 -16.82
N GLU A 267 32.73 11.25 -16.71
CA GLU A 267 32.65 11.94 -15.41
C GLU A 267 31.53 11.38 -14.53
N LYS A 268 30.33 11.24 -15.10
CA LYS A 268 29.17 10.66 -14.38
C LYS A 268 29.37 9.18 -14.08
N ALA A 269 29.96 8.42 -15.02
CA ALA A 269 30.28 7.02 -14.82
C ALA A 269 31.25 6.81 -13.64
N ALA A 270 32.25 7.67 -13.48
CA ALA A 270 33.18 7.63 -12.36
C ALA A 270 32.47 7.99 -11.04
N GLU A 271 31.71 9.11 -11.00
CA GLU A 271 30.93 9.52 -9.84
C GLU A 271 30.00 8.40 -9.35
N PHE A 272 29.21 7.80 -10.24
CA PHE A 272 28.27 6.74 -9.88
C PHE A 272 28.97 5.40 -9.56
N THR A 273 30.16 5.16 -10.08
CA THR A 273 30.99 4.01 -9.69
C THR A 273 31.45 4.14 -8.22
N ASP A 274 31.90 5.31 -7.80
CA ASP A 274 32.33 5.54 -6.42
C ASP A 274 31.11 5.50 -5.48
N LEU A 275 30.00 6.14 -5.86
CA LEU A 275 28.74 6.08 -5.11
C LEU A 275 28.23 4.63 -4.92
N TYR A 276 28.29 3.82 -5.98
CA TYR A 276 27.90 2.40 -5.90
C TYR A 276 28.74 1.62 -4.91
N ARG A 277 30.06 1.89 -4.86
CA ARG A 277 30.98 1.26 -3.89
C ARG A 277 30.61 1.65 -2.45
N GLU A 278 30.40 2.96 -2.23
CA GLU A 278 30.03 3.49 -0.90
C GLU A 278 28.70 2.91 -0.39
N MET A 279 27.73 2.66 -1.28
CA MET A 279 26.43 2.09 -0.89
C MET A 279 26.43 0.59 -0.68
N ARG A 280 27.46 -0.11 -1.20
CA ARG A 280 27.60 -1.57 -1.08
C ARG A 280 28.33 -1.99 0.20
N ASP A 281 29.28 -1.21 0.67
CA ASP A 281 30.10 -1.45 1.86
C ASP A 281 29.33 -1.07 3.14
#